data_16c12521963c273547982f6f9eaa46ac
#
_entry.id   16c12521963c273547982f6f9eaa46ac
#
_cell.length_a   1.000
_cell.length_b   1.000
_cell.length_c   1.000
_cell.angle_alpha   90.00
_cell.angle_beta   90.00
_cell.angle_gamma   90.00
#
_symmetry.space_group_name_H-M   'P 1'
#
loop_
_entity.id
_entity.type
_entity.pdbx_description
1 polymer ?
#
loop_
_entity_poly.entity_id
_entity_poly.type
_entity_poly.pdbx_seq_one_letter_code
_entity_poly.pdbx_strand_id
1 'polypeptide(L)'
;RLGRSWESPKGNVFASTIVRLRDTDPAPASLAFVTALAVFDAIRQIAPHVGISLKWPNDILSRDGSKLCGILLERAADAVIVGIGLNLIWHPENLDRKVSDLRALGAAPPDAQSSVEIIADAFARYLAIWRLSGTGTIIRQWEEYAHPRGTALSARLPGGDELHGLFQGLDDQGALRLSLADGAIRAIHAADVFLV
;
A
#
# COMPACT_ATOMS: atom_id res chain seq x y z
N ARG A 1 -13.71 -4.45 -3.22
CA ARG A 1 -14.05 -3.84 -1.93
C ARG A 1 -15.10 -2.77 -2.17
N LEU A 2 -16.15 -2.72 -1.35
CA LEU A 2 -17.26 -1.76 -1.47
C LEU A 2 -18.02 -1.81 -2.81
N GLY A 3 -18.28 -3.02 -3.35
CA GLY A 3 -19.09 -3.20 -4.57
C GLY A 3 -18.42 -2.78 -5.89
N ARG A 4 -17.14 -2.38 -5.86
CA ARG A 4 -16.38 -2.04 -7.07
C ARG A 4 -15.96 -3.33 -7.79
N SER A 5 -16.21 -3.40 -9.11
CA SER A 5 -15.73 -4.48 -9.96
C SER A 5 -14.19 -4.47 -10.01
N TRP A 6 -13.61 -5.66 -10.07
CA TRP A 6 -12.18 -5.84 -10.23
C TRP A 6 -11.91 -6.49 -11.59
N GLU A 7 -11.13 -5.83 -12.41
CA GLU A 7 -10.72 -6.35 -13.71
C GLU A 7 -9.29 -6.89 -13.62
N SER A 8 -9.07 -8.09 -14.14
CA SER A 8 -7.80 -8.82 -14.04
C SER A 8 -7.29 -9.22 -15.43
N PRO A 9 -6.98 -8.27 -16.31
CA PRO A 9 -6.45 -8.58 -17.64
C PRO A 9 -5.07 -9.21 -17.53
N LYS A 10 -4.72 -10.05 -18.53
CA LYS A 10 -3.39 -10.65 -18.61
C LYS A 10 -2.31 -9.57 -18.74
N GLY A 11 -1.16 -9.83 -18.11
CA GLY A 11 0.02 -8.97 -18.20
C GLY A 11 0.27 -8.07 -17.00
N ASN A 12 -0.70 -7.95 -16.08
CA ASN A 12 -0.50 -7.33 -14.77
C ASN A 12 -0.24 -8.39 -13.70
N VAL A 13 0.27 -7.98 -12.53
CA VAL A 13 0.36 -8.86 -11.36
C VAL A 13 -0.98 -8.86 -10.63
N PHE A 14 -1.59 -10.04 -10.51
CA PHE A 14 -2.68 -10.34 -9.58
C PHE A 14 -2.27 -11.59 -8.81
N ALA A 15 -1.65 -11.38 -7.67
CA ALA A 15 -1.08 -12.45 -6.86
C ALA A 15 -1.68 -12.45 -5.45
N SER A 16 -1.77 -13.65 -4.87
CA SER A 16 -2.10 -13.81 -3.47
C SER A 16 -1.10 -14.75 -2.80
N THR A 17 -0.70 -14.42 -1.57
CA THR A 17 0.12 -15.28 -0.74
C THR A 17 -0.54 -15.48 0.62
N ILE A 18 -0.26 -16.60 1.28
CA ILE A 18 -0.79 -16.94 2.59
C ILE A 18 0.33 -16.82 3.62
N VAL A 19 0.12 -15.96 4.60
CA VAL A 19 0.99 -15.84 5.76
C VAL A 19 0.34 -16.56 6.93
N ARG A 20 0.88 -17.73 7.32
CA ARG A 20 0.48 -18.38 8.56
C ARG A 20 1.04 -17.61 9.74
N LEU A 21 0.15 -17.24 10.64
CA LEU A 21 0.49 -16.47 11.83
C LEU A 21 1.07 -17.38 12.90
N ARG A 22 2.01 -16.83 13.64
CA ARG A 22 2.60 -17.41 14.85
C ARG A 22 2.10 -16.64 16.06
N ASP A 23 2.07 -17.25 17.22
CA ASP A 23 1.65 -16.60 18.46
C ASP A 23 2.52 -15.37 18.82
N THR A 24 3.76 -15.35 18.33
CA THR A 24 4.73 -14.27 18.53
C THR A 24 4.70 -13.20 17.43
N ASP A 25 3.91 -13.39 16.37
CA ASP A 25 3.86 -12.42 15.27
C ASP A 25 3.22 -11.11 15.71
N PRO A 26 3.68 -9.97 15.20
CA PRO A 26 3.04 -8.68 15.43
C PRO A 26 1.60 -8.63 14.91
N ALA A 27 0.91 -7.50 15.12
CA ALA A 27 -0.47 -7.30 14.67
C ALA A 27 -0.64 -7.61 13.17
N PRO A 28 -1.51 -8.57 12.77
CA PRO A 28 -1.63 -9.03 11.39
C PRO A 28 -1.97 -7.93 10.38
N ALA A 29 -2.67 -6.88 10.80
CA ALA A 29 -3.01 -5.74 9.94
C ALA A 29 -1.75 -5.01 9.41
N SER A 30 -0.64 -5.06 10.15
CA SER A 30 0.63 -4.45 9.73
C SER A 30 1.32 -5.16 8.56
N LEU A 31 0.85 -6.35 8.15
CA LEU A 31 1.28 -6.99 6.91
C LEU A 31 0.97 -6.15 5.66
N ALA A 32 0.04 -5.19 5.74
CA ALA A 32 -0.17 -4.22 4.66
C ALA A 32 1.09 -3.38 4.40
N PHE A 33 1.76 -2.94 5.46
CA PHE A 33 3.00 -2.16 5.36
C PHE A 33 4.19 -3.01 4.89
N VAL A 34 4.29 -4.25 5.38
CA VAL A 34 5.28 -5.24 4.91
C VAL A 34 5.15 -5.43 3.40
N THR A 35 3.92 -5.64 2.93
CA THR A 35 3.62 -5.85 1.52
C THR A 35 3.90 -4.60 0.69
N ALA A 36 3.51 -3.42 1.21
CA ALA A 36 3.75 -2.15 0.53
C ALA A 36 5.24 -1.89 0.31
N LEU A 37 6.08 -2.14 1.32
CA LEU A 37 7.54 -2.03 1.21
C LEU A 37 8.11 -3.04 0.21
N ALA A 38 7.64 -4.28 0.23
CA ALA A 38 8.09 -5.31 -0.70
C ALA A 38 7.78 -4.95 -2.15
N VAL A 39 6.56 -4.50 -2.43
CA VAL A 39 6.17 -4.08 -3.79
C VAL A 39 6.88 -2.78 -4.20
N PHE A 40 7.08 -1.85 -3.26
CA PHE A 40 7.84 -0.62 -3.49
C PHE A 40 9.28 -0.93 -3.94
N ASP A 41 9.99 -1.81 -3.22
CA ASP A 41 11.34 -2.24 -3.59
C ASP A 41 11.36 -2.95 -4.95
N ALA A 42 10.37 -3.83 -5.20
CA ALA A 42 10.24 -4.51 -6.49
C ALA A 42 10.04 -3.53 -7.65
N ILE A 43 9.17 -2.51 -7.49
CA ILE A 43 8.98 -1.49 -8.53
C ILE A 43 10.29 -0.70 -8.75
N ARG A 44 11.01 -0.33 -7.70
CA ARG A 44 12.30 0.35 -7.83
C ARG A 44 13.36 -0.48 -8.57
N GLN A 45 13.32 -1.78 -8.42
CA GLN A 45 14.20 -2.69 -9.18
C GLN A 45 13.77 -2.80 -10.66
N ILE A 46 12.46 -2.93 -10.92
CA ILE A 46 11.88 -3.10 -12.25
C ILE A 46 11.95 -1.80 -13.07
N ALA A 47 11.67 -0.67 -12.42
CA ALA A 47 11.49 0.64 -13.05
C ALA A 47 12.15 1.77 -12.23
N PRO A 48 13.50 1.79 -12.12
CA PRO A 48 14.22 2.70 -11.21
C PRO A 48 14.02 4.18 -11.51
N HIS A 49 13.61 4.54 -12.71
CA HIS A 49 13.34 5.93 -13.13
C HIS A 49 11.91 6.39 -12.81
N VAL A 50 11.02 5.47 -12.45
CA VAL A 50 9.64 5.81 -12.09
C VAL A 50 9.59 6.28 -10.64
N GLY A 51 9.23 7.55 -10.43
CA GLY A 51 9.02 8.07 -9.09
C GLY A 51 7.74 7.51 -8.49
N ILE A 52 7.86 6.90 -7.30
CA ILE A 52 6.74 6.28 -6.59
C ILE A 52 6.71 6.69 -5.12
N SER A 53 5.54 6.61 -4.50
CA SER A 53 5.34 6.84 -3.07
C SER A 53 4.31 5.88 -2.49
N LEU A 54 4.41 5.65 -1.19
CA LEU A 54 3.44 4.86 -0.44
C LEU A 54 2.30 5.76 0.04
N LYS A 55 1.07 5.28 -0.10
CA LYS A 55 -0.13 5.96 0.39
C LYS A 55 -0.91 5.06 1.33
N TRP A 56 -1.18 5.56 2.52
CA TRP A 56 -2.00 4.88 3.50
C TRP A 56 -3.44 4.67 2.99
N PRO A 57 -4.09 3.53 3.27
CA PRO A 57 -3.54 2.42 4.06
C PRO A 57 -2.74 1.39 3.24
N ASN A 58 -2.91 1.30 1.92
CA ASN A 58 -2.57 0.09 1.17
C ASN A 58 -2.31 0.34 -0.33
N ASP A 59 -1.98 1.55 -0.73
CA ASP A 59 -1.77 1.91 -2.13
C ASP A 59 -0.31 2.33 -2.40
N ILE A 60 0.16 2.09 -3.62
CA ILE A 60 1.37 2.70 -4.17
C ILE A 60 0.98 3.60 -5.32
N LEU A 61 1.48 4.83 -5.27
CA LEU A 61 1.21 5.86 -6.27
C LEU A 61 2.46 6.19 -7.07
N SER A 62 2.28 6.59 -8.31
CA SER A 62 3.29 7.31 -9.09
C SER A 62 3.42 8.77 -8.64
N ARG A 63 4.42 9.45 -9.15
CA ARG A 63 4.74 10.84 -8.77
C ARG A 63 3.60 11.83 -9.02
N ASP A 64 2.76 11.58 -10.03
CA ASP A 64 1.59 12.41 -10.36
C ASP A 64 0.33 12.04 -9.56
N GLY A 65 0.46 11.12 -8.59
CA GLY A 65 -0.63 10.65 -7.72
C GLY A 65 -1.49 9.54 -8.32
N SER A 66 -1.12 8.99 -9.49
CA SER A 66 -1.87 7.89 -10.10
C SER A 66 -1.58 6.56 -9.38
N LYS A 67 -2.60 5.78 -9.08
CA LYS A 67 -2.45 4.49 -8.42
C LYS A 67 -1.85 3.45 -9.34
N LEU A 68 -0.77 2.83 -8.90
CA LEU A 68 -0.07 1.72 -9.57
C LEU A 68 -0.38 0.36 -8.94
N CYS A 69 -0.52 0.32 -7.62
CA CYS A 69 -0.74 -0.92 -6.89
C CYS A 69 -1.77 -0.74 -5.78
N GLY A 70 -2.52 -1.80 -5.55
CA GLY A 70 -3.39 -1.96 -4.38
C GLY A 70 -3.09 -3.27 -3.65
N ILE A 71 -3.16 -3.21 -2.33
CA ILE A 71 -2.94 -4.35 -1.44
C ILE A 71 -4.23 -4.64 -0.70
N LEU A 72 -4.58 -5.91 -0.54
CA LEU A 72 -5.72 -6.37 0.22
C LEU A 72 -5.29 -7.42 1.23
N LEU A 73 -5.74 -7.27 2.46
CA LEU A 73 -5.57 -8.29 3.50
C LEU A 73 -6.92 -8.89 3.85
N GLU A 74 -6.97 -10.21 3.92
CA GLU A 74 -8.14 -10.96 4.38
C GLU A 74 -7.72 -11.92 5.48
N ARG A 75 -8.38 -11.84 6.63
CA ARG A 75 -8.13 -12.76 7.74
C ARG A 75 -8.80 -14.11 7.47
N ALA A 76 -8.05 -15.20 7.59
CA ALA A 76 -8.53 -16.56 7.43
C ALA A 76 -8.01 -17.42 8.61
N ALA A 77 -8.81 -17.54 9.67
CA ALA A 77 -8.46 -18.29 10.88
C ALA A 77 -7.07 -17.90 11.44
N ASP A 78 -6.09 -18.80 11.33
CA ASP A 78 -4.70 -18.67 11.77
C ASP A 78 -3.78 -18.06 10.70
N ALA A 79 -4.33 -17.52 9.61
CA ALA A 79 -3.56 -16.99 8.51
C ALA A 79 -4.11 -15.63 8.03
N VAL A 80 -3.30 -14.93 7.25
CA VAL A 80 -3.70 -13.77 6.46
C VAL A 80 -3.43 -14.06 4.99
N ILE A 81 -4.44 -13.87 4.17
CA ILE A 81 -4.32 -13.85 2.72
C ILE A 81 -3.93 -12.42 2.32
N VAL A 82 -2.79 -12.29 1.67
CA VAL A 82 -2.25 -11.02 1.19
C VAL A 82 -2.42 -10.97 -0.31
N GLY A 83 -3.35 -10.14 -0.79
CA GLY A 83 -3.59 -9.90 -2.21
C GLY A 83 -2.80 -8.68 -2.70
N ILE A 84 -2.19 -8.80 -3.88
CA ILE A 84 -1.41 -7.75 -4.54
C ILE A 84 -1.93 -7.58 -5.96
N GLY A 85 -2.34 -6.35 -6.30
CA GLY A 85 -2.65 -5.97 -7.67
C GLY A 85 -1.70 -4.86 -8.11
N LEU A 86 -0.73 -5.18 -9.00
CA LEU A 86 0.22 -4.22 -9.56
C LEU A 86 -0.01 -4.07 -11.07
N ASN A 87 -0.24 -2.85 -11.50
CA ASN A 87 -0.41 -2.48 -12.90
C ASN A 87 0.95 -2.42 -13.58
N LEU A 88 1.28 -3.43 -14.40
CA LEU A 88 2.52 -3.47 -15.17
C LEU A 88 2.37 -2.80 -16.54
N ILE A 89 1.35 -3.21 -17.30
CA ILE A 89 1.20 -2.87 -18.71
C ILE A 89 -0.21 -2.39 -19.09
N TRP A 90 -1.12 -2.40 -18.15
CA TRP A 90 -2.49 -1.97 -18.35
C TRP A 90 -3.09 -1.42 -17.05
N HIS A 91 -3.98 -0.48 -17.17
CA HIS A 91 -4.79 0.05 -16.09
C HIS A 91 -6.22 0.33 -16.58
N PRO A 92 -7.24 0.22 -15.71
CA PRO A 92 -8.61 0.54 -16.08
C PRO A 92 -8.76 2.03 -16.36
N GLU A 93 -9.56 2.36 -17.38
CA GLU A 93 -9.96 3.72 -17.69
C GLU A 93 -11.29 4.07 -17.00
N ASN A 94 -11.63 5.35 -16.95
CA ASN A 94 -12.93 5.86 -16.46
C ASN A 94 -13.24 5.53 -14.98
N LEU A 95 -12.24 5.61 -14.13
CA LEU A 95 -12.41 5.54 -12.67
C LEU A 95 -12.47 6.96 -12.06
N ASP A 96 -13.19 7.09 -10.93
CA ASP A 96 -13.26 8.34 -10.14
C ASP A 96 -11.92 8.73 -9.49
N ARG A 97 -10.84 8.00 -9.77
CA ARG A 97 -9.48 8.22 -9.29
C ARG A 97 -8.47 8.02 -10.40
N LYS A 98 -7.36 8.71 -10.32
CA LYS A 98 -6.24 8.50 -11.24
C LYS A 98 -5.62 7.13 -11.02
N VAL A 99 -5.42 6.39 -12.10
CA VAL A 99 -4.70 5.12 -12.15
C VAL A 99 -3.71 5.15 -13.30
N SER A 100 -2.64 4.38 -13.19
CA SER A 100 -1.64 4.23 -14.25
C SER A 100 -1.03 2.85 -14.19
N ASP A 101 -0.14 2.54 -15.11
CA ASP A 101 0.70 1.35 -15.11
C ASP A 101 2.17 1.71 -15.40
N LEU A 102 3.08 0.78 -15.13
CA LEU A 102 4.51 1.04 -15.28
C LEU A 102 4.91 1.32 -16.73
N ARG A 103 4.26 0.67 -17.71
CA ARG A 103 4.53 0.89 -19.13
C ARG A 103 4.08 2.28 -19.58
N ALA A 104 2.94 2.76 -19.12
CA ALA A 104 2.45 4.12 -19.41
C ALA A 104 3.40 5.19 -18.83
N LEU A 105 4.14 4.85 -17.76
CA LEU A 105 5.17 5.71 -17.17
C LEU A 105 6.57 5.54 -17.81
N GLY A 106 6.64 4.87 -18.96
CA GLY A 106 7.87 4.72 -19.74
C GLY A 106 8.77 3.55 -19.31
N ALA A 107 8.31 2.67 -18.41
CA ALA A 107 9.06 1.49 -18.06
C ALA A 107 8.81 0.34 -19.06
N ALA A 108 9.77 -0.61 -19.11
CA ALA A 108 9.63 -1.89 -19.78
C ALA A 108 9.61 -3.01 -18.72
N PRO A 109 8.51 -3.20 -18.00
CA PRO A 109 8.46 -4.19 -16.93
C PRO A 109 8.60 -5.61 -17.50
N PRO A 110 9.20 -6.54 -16.74
CA PRO A 110 9.18 -7.96 -17.10
C PRO A 110 7.75 -8.50 -17.07
N ASP A 111 7.57 -9.74 -17.50
CA ASP A 111 6.26 -10.39 -17.41
C ASP A 111 5.77 -10.53 -15.95
N ALA A 112 4.49 -10.86 -15.81
CA ALA A 112 3.84 -10.94 -14.50
C ALA A 112 4.51 -12.01 -13.59
N GLN A 113 4.97 -13.14 -14.14
CA GLN A 113 5.61 -14.19 -13.36
C GLN A 113 6.94 -13.70 -12.78
N SER A 114 7.84 -13.17 -13.62
CA SER A 114 9.11 -12.62 -13.18
C SER A 114 8.94 -11.48 -12.17
N SER A 115 7.90 -10.63 -12.38
CA SER A 115 7.56 -9.57 -11.43
C SER A 115 7.12 -10.11 -10.07
N VAL A 116 6.33 -11.20 -10.05
CA VAL A 116 5.90 -11.87 -8.80
C VAL A 116 7.10 -12.46 -8.06
N GLU A 117 8.06 -13.05 -8.76
CA GLU A 117 9.28 -13.60 -8.15
C GLU A 117 10.09 -12.50 -7.44
N ILE A 118 10.27 -11.34 -8.08
CA ILE A 118 10.95 -10.19 -7.47
C ILE A 118 10.18 -9.69 -6.22
N ILE A 119 8.85 -9.61 -6.31
CA ILE A 119 8.01 -9.22 -5.18
C ILE A 119 8.11 -10.25 -4.04
N ALA A 120 8.10 -11.54 -4.35
CA ALA A 120 8.16 -12.62 -3.36
C ALA A 120 9.47 -12.60 -2.57
N ASP A 121 10.60 -12.37 -3.23
CA ASP A 121 11.91 -12.24 -2.59
C ASP A 121 11.95 -11.03 -1.65
N ALA A 122 11.42 -9.88 -2.10
CA ALA A 122 11.32 -8.70 -1.26
C ALA A 122 10.37 -8.93 -0.07
N PHE A 123 9.22 -9.57 -0.32
CA PHE A 123 8.24 -9.89 0.71
C PHE A 123 8.81 -10.80 1.78
N ALA A 124 9.56 -11.84 1.40
CA ALA A 124 10.21 -12.74 2.35
C ALA A 124 11.19 -11.99 3.28
N ARG A 125 11.98 -11.05 2.73
CA ARG A 125 12.89 -10.21 3.53
C ARG A 125 12.14 -9.34 4.52
N TYR A 126 11.11 -8.60 4.08
CA TYR A 126 10.33 -7.72 4.96
C TYR A 126 9.50 -8.49 5.98
N LEU A 127 8.98 -9.67 5.63
CA LEU A 127 8.30 -10.57 6.56
C LEU A 127 9.24 -11.04 7.69
N ALA A 128 10.50 -11.35 7.34
CA ALA A 128 11.51 -11.72 8.34
C ALA A 128 11.83 -10.54 9.28
N ILE A 129 12.00 -9.32 8.74
CA ILE A 129 12.20 -8.10 9.53
C ILE A 129 11.00 -7.85 10.45
N TRP A 130 9.79 -7.95 9.94
CA TRP A 130 8.56 -7.77 10.71
C TRP A 130 8.46 -8.73 11.88
N ARG A 131 8.77 -10.02 11.66
CA ARG A 131 8.77 -11.04 12.70
C ARG A 131 9.84 -10.81 13.76
N LEU A 132 11.01 -10.36 13.33
CA LEU A 132 12.17 -10.21 14.21
C LEU A 132 12.18 -8.88 14.97
N SER A 133 11.80 -7.79 14.29
CA SER A 133 11.97 -6.41 14.77
C SER A 133 10.65 -5.70 15.07
N GLY A 134 9.51 -6.35 14.82
CA GLY A 134 8.18 -5.83 15.12
C GLY A 134 7.66 -4.78 14.14
N THR A 135 6.41 -4.35 14.36
CA THR A 135 5.69 -3.40 13.53
C THR A 135 6.36 -2.03 13.43
N GLY A 136 6.92 -1.54 14.54
CA GLY A 136 7.50 -0.19 14.58
C GLY A 136 8.66 0.01 13.60
N THR A 137 9.47 -1.02 13.34
CA THR A 137 10.56 -0.95 12.35
C THR A 137 9.99 -0.86 10.93
N ILE A 138 8.95 -1.61 10.63
CA ILE A 138 8.26 -1.59 9.33
C ILE A 138 7.59 -0.22 9.10
N ILE A 139 6.90 0.32 10.11
CA ILE A 139 6.24 1.63 10.01
C ILE A 139 7.24 2.74 9.75
N ARG A 140 8.37 2.78 10.46
CA ARG A 140 9.42 3.80 10.21
C ARG A 140 9.92 3.75 8.77
N GLN A 141 10.22 2.57 8.24
CA GLN A 141 10.65 2.42 6.85
C GLN A 141 9.55 2.81 5.86
N TRP A 142 8.29 2.48 6.17
CA TRP A 142 7.16 2.86 5.34
C TRP A 142 6.98 4.38 5.28
N GLU A 143 7.13 5.09 6.42
CA GLU A 143 7.03 6.55 6.48
C GLU A 143 8.13 7.27 5.66
N GLU A 144 9.30 6.66 5.48
CA GLU A 144 10.38 7.21 4.63
C GLU A 144 9.97 7.34 3.16
N TYR A 145 9.04 6.49 2.71
CA TYR A 145 8.55 6.44 1.32
C TYR A 145 7.12 6.96 1.17
N ALA A 146 6.50 7.37 2.25
CA ALA A 146 5.16 7.96 2.26
C ALA A 146 5.19 9.46 1.91
N HIS A 147 4.02 10.08 1.90
CA HIS A 147 3.93 11.53 1.79
C HIS A 147 4.62 12.20 2.98
N PRO A 148 5.27 13.35 2.77
CA PRO A 148 5.89 14.12 3.86
C PRO A 148 4.86 14.49 4.93
N ARG A 149 5.30 14.56 6.19
CA ARG A 149 4.48 15.12 7.27
C ARG A 149 4.09 16.55 6.90
N GLY A 150 2.86 16.94 7.20
CA GLY A 150 2.28 18.23 6.79
C GLY A 150 1.56 18.18 5.43
N THR A 151 1.58 17.05 4.70
CA THR A 151 0.77 16.90 3.49
C THR A 151 -0.72 16.97 3.84
N ALA A 152 -1.46 17.82 3.10
CA ALA A 152 -2.91 17.93 3.26
C ALA A 152 -3.62 16.68 2.75
N LEU A 153 -4.49 16.13 3.59
CA LEU A 153 -5.24 14.92 3.30
C LEU A 153 -6.73 15.11 3.61
N SER A 154 -7.57 14.48 2.81
CA SER A 154 -8.94 14.18 3.14
C SER A 154 -9.07 12.69 3.45
N ALA A 155 -9.72 12.35 4.54
CA ALA A 155 -9.97 10.99 4.98
C ALA A 155 -11.48 10.73 5.09
N ARG A 156 -12.02 9.90 4.19
CA ARG A 156 -13.43 9.49 4.23
C ARG A 156 -13.57 8.23 5.06
N LEU A 157 -14.24 8.37 6.20
CA LEU A 157 -14.46 7.28 7.15
C LEU A 157 -15.53 6.30 6.66
N PRO A 158 -15.56 5.05 7.18
CA PRO A 158 -16.58 4.06 6.81
C PRO A 158 -18.02 4.51 7.04
N GLY A 159 -18.26 5.43 8.00
CA GLY A 159 -19.57 6.03 8.31
C GLY A 159 -20.02 7.13 7.34
N GLY A 160 -19.17 7.50 6.37
CA GLY A 160 -19.44 8.56 5.41
C GLY A 160 -18.91 9.94 5.82
N ASP A 161 -18.51 10.12 7.07
CA ASP A 161 -17.87 11.36 7.54
C ASP A 161 -16.55 11.58 6.81
N GLU A 162 -16.24 12.84 6.52
CA GLU A 162 -15.00 13.25 5.89
C GLU A 162 -14.21 14.17 6.82
N LEU A 163 -12.93 13.83 7.04
CA LEU A 163 -12.02 14.62 7.87
C LEU A 163 -10.93 15.21 6.99
N HIS A 164 -10.69 16.51 7.16
CA HIS A 164 -9.58 17.21 6.49
C HIS A 164 -8.51 17.56 7.51
N GLY A 165 -7.24 17.38 7.14
CA GLY A 165 -6.15 17.70 8.04
C GLY A 165 -4.78 17.44 7.41
N LEU A 166 -3.74 17.56 8.23
CA LEU A 166 -2.36 17.36 7.83
C LEU A 166 -1.82 16.02 8.31
N PHE A 167 -1.18 15.31 7.44
CA PHE A 167 -0.51 14.02 7.76
C PHE A 167 0.57 14.22 8.83
N GLN A 168 0.50 13.46 9.93
CA GLN A 168 1.46 13.49 11.04
C GLN A 168 2.18 12.14 11.24
N GLY A 169 2.15 11.28 10.22
CA GLY A 169 2.72 9.94 10.31
C GLY A 169 1.69 8.91 10.76
N LEU A 170 2.19 7.76 11.19
CA LEU A 170 1.41 6.66 11.73
C LEU A 170 1.67 6.51 13.22
N ASP A 171 0.75 5.87 13.94
CA ASP A 171 1.02 5.41 15.29
C ASP A 171 1.67 4.02 15.29
N ASP A 172 2.00 3.50 16.48
CA ASP A 172 2.65 2.20 16.63
C ASP A 172 1.81 1.00 16.17
N GLN A 173 0.50 1.21 15.95
CA GLN A 173 -0.42 0.22 15.40
C GLN A 173 -0.67 0.39 13.91
N GLY A 174 -0.08 1.44 13.30
CA GLY A 174 -0.26 1.78 11.88
C GLY A 174 -1.51 2.59 11.57
N ALA A 175 -2.19 3.16 12.57
CA ALA A 175 -3.28 4.09 12.33
C ALA A 175 -2.72 5.42 11.81
N LEU A 176 -3.43 6.02 10.85
CA LEU A 176 -3.10 7.33 10.30
C LEU A 176 -3.31 8.41 11.36
N ARG A 177 -2.28 9.21 11.64
CA ARG A 177 -2.38 10.39 12.50
C ARG A 177 -2.64 11.63 11.64
N LEU A 178 -3.81 12.24 11.84
CA LEU A 178 -4.26 13.41 11.11
C LEU A 178 -4.39 14.59 12.08
N SER A 179 -3.64 15.69 11.83
CA SER A 179 -3.78 16.94 12.58
C SER A 179 -4.91 17.76 11.97
N LEU A 180 -5.95 18.02 12.75
CA LEU A 180 -7.11 18.79 12.34
C LEU A 180 -6.90 20.31 12.50
N ALA A 181 -7.82 21.11 11.94
CA ALA A 181 -7.74 22.58 11.99
C ALA A 181 -7.81 23.18 13.40
N ASP A 182 -8.42 22.48 14.35
CA ASP A 182 -8.47 22.84 15.76
C ASP A 182 -7.21 22.48 16.56
N GLY A 183 -6.19 21.89 15.89
CA GLY A 183 -4.94 21.43 16.48
C GLY A 183 -5.02 20.02 17.10
N ALA A 184 -6.18 19.39 17.12
CA ALA A 184 -6.32 18.01 17.61
C ALA A 184 -5.65 17.01 16.64
N ILE A 185 -5.01 15.98 17.18
CA ILE A 185 -4.52 14.86 16.38
C ILE A 185 -5.49 13.69 16.53
N ARG A 186 -6.05 13.24 15.42
CA ARG A 186 -6.88 12.04 15.36
C ARG A 186 -6.14 10.85 14.81
N ALA A 187 -6.26 9.70 15.49
CA ALA A 187 -5.87 8.40 14.96
C ALA A 187 -7.03 7.81 14.14
N ILE A 188 -6.76 7.43 12.89
CA ILE A 188 -7.74 6.88 11.95
C ILE A 188 -7.29 5.46 11.59
N HIS A 189 -8.12 4.47 11.93
CA HIS A 189 -7.81 3.05 11.72
C HIS A 189 -8.28 2.53 10.36
N ALA A 190 -9.29 3.17 9.75
CA ALA A 190 -9.80 2.82 8.43
C ALA A 190 -10.43 4.04 7.74
N ALA A 191 -10.00 4.35 6.54
CA ALA A 191 -10.58 5.39 5.68
C ALA A 191 -10.15 5.18 4.21
N ASP A 192 -10.88 5.79 3.28
CA ASP A 192 -10.37 6.12 1.96
C ASP A 192 -9.67 7.49 2.06
N VAL A 193 -8.37 7.56 1.77
CA VAL A 193 -7.57 8.78 1.89
C VAL A 193 -7.31 9.38 0.52
N PHE A 194 -7.41 10.71 0.42
CA PHE A 194 -7.14 11.47 -0.79
C PHE A 194 -6.14 12.59 -0.48
N LEU A 195 -5.24 12.86 -1.43
CA LEU A 195 -4.40 14.05 -1.43
C LEU A 195 -5.25 15.25 -1.86
N VAL A 196 -5.11 16.35 -1.15
CA VAL A 196 -5.87 17.60 -1.40
C VAL A 196 -4.94 18.66 -1.98
#